data_b745782b6583f75129a3313634f8fd91
#
_entry.id   b745782b6583f75129a3313634f8fd91
#
_cell.length_a   1.000
_cell.length_b   1.000
_cell.length_c   1.000
_cell.angle_alpha   90.00
_cell.angle_beta   90.00
_cell.angle_gamma   90.00
#
_symmetry.space_group_name_H-M   'P 1'
#
loop_
_entity.id
_entity.type
_entity.pdbx_description
1 polymer ?
#
loop_
_entity_poly.entity_id
_entity_poly.type
_entity_poly.pdbx_seq_one_letter_code
_entity_poly.pdbx_strand_id
1 'polypeptide(L)'
;MKKGLLFLLLFLLGAAQSFGYELILPREKSAISNSNYAFFVGKANNGETISINGCPIYIAQNGAFAHSVKLKVGENRVVVRSNYNTQIYNFYKNAPVKATEIPVTDFDIRTVVVNHDNAPLRSTPIDGGLNRIAHLFKDTTLLINGSKGQFYRVFLAKDKVAWIAKKDVDNIEGSQTASFINMDSKKFKNATIQTISFSKNLPYTLEEKDKEILFKVYNPELSGSSVYTLNLPKPEKYYYNIDLKEGTYTFKISELPSALEEITVVVDAGHGGSEKGAIGCLGQEEKNINLKIALELAETLKTLGANVIMTRECDGNVSLNDRVEIAKKNDANIFVSIHLNSIGDIPMNIHKNRGTSVYYFNPNSKKFAEVVEKSVSKNAGTRRDGVKTASFAVIRPYNYVGILVETAYMTNPCDSVLYNSESFAAKVAKGIADGIIEYVGNQ
;
A
#
# COMPACT_ATOMS: atom_id res chain seq x y z
N MET A 1 -65.91 7.33 -45.27
CA MET A 1 -64.59 6.92 -45.85
C MET A 1 -63.63 8.04 -45.64
N LYS A 2 -62.70 7.95 -44.69
CA LYS A 2 -61.50 8.80 -44.53
C LYS A 2 -60.37 7.89 -44.24
N LYS A 3 -59.43 7.78 -45.20
CA LYS A 3 -58.19 7.01 -45.08
C LYS A 3 -57.20 7.79 -44.23
N GLY A 4 -56.86 7.26 -43.04
CA GLY A 4 -55.76 7.77 -42.22
C GLY A 4 -54.43 7.23 -42.71
N LEU A 5 -53.54 8.09 -43.08
CA LEU A 5 -52.17 7.81 -43.48
C LEU A 5 -51.28 7.69 -42.23
N LEU A 6 -50.84 6.48 -41.96
CA LEU A 6 -49.93 6.17 -40.82
C LEU A 6 -48.49 6.50 -41.27
N PHE A 7 -47.93 7.62 -40.77
CA PHE A 7 -46.51 7.93 -40.93
C PHE A 7 -45.70 7.13 -39.90
N LEU A 8 -44.98 6.13 -40.41
CA LEU A 8 -43.99 5.38 -39.64
C LEU A 8 -42.72 6.21 -39.58
N LEU A 9 -42.47 6.92 -38.48
CA LEU A 9 -41.18 7.57 -38.22
C LEU A 9 -40.17 6.49 -37.79
N LEU A 10 -39.34 6.06 -38.71
CA LEU A 10 -38.13 5.33 -38.39
C LEU A 10 -37.13 6.28 -37.69
N PHE A 11 -37.01 6.19 -36.37
CA PHE A 11 -35.88 6.73 -35.63
C PHE A 11 -34.67 5.85 -35.95
N LEU A 12 -33.88 6.25 -36.92
CA LEU A 12 -32.51 5.83 -37.05
C LEU A 12 -31.73 6.45 -35.86
N LEU A 13 -31.59 5.69 -34.78
CA LEU A 13 -30.55 5.92 -33.77
C LEU A 13 -29.20 5.63 -34.44
N GLY A 14 -28.72 6.58 -35.20
CA GLY A 14 -27.32 6.64 -35.59
C GLY A 14 -26.52 6.83 -34.32
N ALA A 15 -25.83 5.77 -33.86
CA ALA A 15 -24.75 5.92 -32.93
C ALA A 15 -23.79 6.96 -33.54
N ALA A 16 -23.76 8.16 -32.99
CA ALA A 16 -22.77 9.15 -33.37
C ALA A 16 -21.40 8.53 -33.06
N GLN A 17 -20.72 8.00 -34.09
CA GLN A 17 -19.32 7.65 -33.97
C GLN A 17 -18.61 8.93 -33.56
N SER A 18 -18.09 8.98 -32.34
CA SER A 18 -17.23 10.06 -31.92
C SER A 18 -15.98 9.99 -32.81
N PHE A 19 -15.87 10.93 -33.75
CA PHE A 19 -14.69 11.03 -34.59
C PHE A 19 -13.54 11.59 -33.77
N GLY A 20 -12.61 10.69 -33.35
CA GLY A 20 -11.40 11.04 -32.63
C GLY A 20 -11.16 10.24 -31.37
N TYR A 21 -9.96 10.39 -30.82
CA TYR A 21 -9.55 9.75 -29.57
C TYR A 21 -10.38 10.22 -28.37
N GLU A 22 -10.47 9.37 -27.34
CA GLU A 22 -11.05 9.67 -26.03
C GLU A 22 -9.92 9.76 -25.00
N LEU A 23 -9.91 10.85 -24.19
CA LEU A 23 -8.99 10.99 -23.07
C LEU A 23 -9.68 10.64 -21.74
N ILE A 24 -9.02 9.79 -20.99
CA ILE A 24 -9.31 9.53 -19.57
C ILE A 24 -8.63 10.57 -18.70
N LEU A 25 -7.41 10.97 -19.07
CA LEU A 25 -6.62 12.06 -18.48
C LEU A 25 -6.00 12.93 -19.59
N PRO A 26 -5.94 14.26 -19.41
CA PRO A 26 -6.56 15.03 -18.33
C PRO A 26 -8.08 15.13 -18.53
N ARG A 27 -8.83 15.24 -17.42
CA ARG A 27 -10.31 15.37 -17.48
C ARG A 27 -10.76 16.74 -17.99
N GLU A 28 -9.94 17.76 -17.79
CA GLU A 28 -10.24 19.14 -18.14
C GLU A 28 -9.18 19.71 -19.10
N LYS A 29 -9.63 20.61 -19.97
CA LYS A 29 -8.75 21.31 -20.95
C LYS A 29 -7.90 22.41 -20.32
N SER A 30 -8.19 22.82 -19.11
CA SER A 30 -7.42 23.82 -18.37
C SER A 30 -7.33 23.41 -16.91
N ALA A 31 -6.12 23.42 -16.34
CA ALA A 31 -5.91 23.08 -14.94
C ALA A 31 -4.72 23.83 -14.35
N ILE A 32 -4.80 24.11 -13.03
CA ILE A 32 -3.65 24.54 -12.22
C ILE A 32 -3.00 23.29 -11.67
N SER A 33 -1.68 23.16 -11.84
CA SER A 33 -0.94 21.96 -11.44
C SER A 33 0.24 22.29 -10.53
N ASN A 34 0.41 21.50 -9.49
CA ASN A 34 1.63 21.43 -8.69
C ASN A 34 2.59 20.33 -9.19
N SER A 35 2.11 19.46 -10.08
CA SER A 35 2.91 18.39 -10.68
C SER A 35 3.95 18.92 -11.67
N ASN A 36 5.04 18.18 -11.81
CA ASN A 36 6.04 18.45 -12.84
C ASN A 36 5.63 17.94 -14.23
N TYR A 37 4.53 17.20 -14.31
CA TYR A 37 4.06 16.56 -15.55
C TYR A 37 2.56 16.67 -15.71
N ALA A 38 2.11 16.84 -16.94
CA ALA A 38 0.73 16.58 -17.35
C ALA A 38 0.69 15.19 -18.04
N PHE A 39 -0.29 14.38 -17.68
CA PHE A 39 -0.47 13.04 -18.20
C PHE A 39 -1.65 13.01 -19.17
N PHE A 40 -1.39 12.42 -20.35
CA PHE A 40 -2.39 12.17 -21.38
C PHE A 40 -2.56 10.66 -21.51
N VAL A 41 -3.70 10.15 -21.08
CA VAL A 41 -4.02 8.74 -21.06
C VAL A 41 -5.38 8.57 -21.73
N GLY A 42 -5.51 7.63 -22.64
CA GLY A 42 -6.78 7.44 -23.32
C GLY A 42 -6.79 6.32 -24.35
N LYS A 43 -7.82 6.35 -25.18
CA LYS A 43 -8.10 5.39 -26.24
C LYS A 43 -8.13 6.10 -27.59
N ALA A 44 -7.41 5.57 -28.56
CA ALA A 44 -7.50 5.92 -29.98
C ALA A 44 -8.46 4.99 -30.70
N ASN A 45 -9.10 5.48 -31.74
CA ASN A 45 -9.88 4.67 -32.65
C ASN A 45 -8.97 3.83 -33.57
N ASN A 46 -9.53 2.83 -34.21
CA ASN A 46 -8.78 2.00 -35.14
C ASN A 46 -8.24 2.82 -36.31
N GLY A 47 -6.94 2.70 -36.59
CA GLY A 47 -6.26 3.46 -37.63
C GLY A 47 -5.99 4.93 -37.29
N GLU A 48 -6.30 5.39 -36.10
CA GLU A 48 -5.99 6.76 -35.66
C GLU A 48 -4.53 6.90 -35.26
N THR A 49 -3.94 8.03 -35.67
CA THR A 49 -2.59 8.44 -35.25
C THR A 49 -2.71 9.62 -34.31
N ILE A 50 -1.90 9.66 -33.25
CA ILE A 50 -1.89 10.74 -32.29
C ILE A 50 -0.48 11.30 -32.15
N SER A 51 -0.40 12.64 -32.06
CA SER A 51 0.82 13.36 -31.68
C SER A 51 0.53 14.36 -30.57
N ILE A 52 1.47 14.51 -29.64
CA ILE A 52 1.40 15.49 -28.54
C ILE A 52 2.60 16.43 -28.69
N ASN A 53 2.34 17.72 -28.82
CA ASN A 53 3.35 18.73 -29.14
C ASN A 53 4.25 18.35 -30.33
N GLY A 54 3.66 17.71 -31.35
CA GLY A 54 4.36 17.23 -32.54
C GLY A 54 5.10 15.91 -32.40
N CYS A 55 5.19 15.33 -31.18
CA CYS A 55 5.79 14.01 -30.96
C CYS A 55 4.74 12.92 -31.22
N PRO A 56 4.98 11.97 -32.14
CA PRO A 56 4.12 10.81 -32.37
C PRO A 56 4.01 9.96 -31.09
N ILE A 57 2.79 9.47 -30.76
CA ILE A 57 2.52 8.68 -29.59
C ILE A 57 2.32 7.22 -29.97
N TYR A 58 2.92 6.33 -29.18
CA TYR A 58 2.66 4.89 -29.28
C TYR A 58 1.21 4.57 -28.90
N ILE A 59 0.51 3.86 -29.78
CA ILE A 59 -0.83 3.33 -29.55
C ILE A 59 -0.73 1.82 -29.53
N ALA A 60 -1.21 1.21 -28.45
CA ALA A 60 -1.24 -0.24 -28.31
C ALA A 60 -2.32 -0.87 -29.22
N GLN A 61 -2.25 -2.19 -29.45
CA GLN A 61 -3.18 -2.91 -30.34
C GLN A 61 -4.66 -2.82 -29.96
N ASN A 62 -4.95 -2.56 -28.67
CA ASN A 62 -6.32 -2.34 -28.17
C ASN A 62 -6.75 -0.86 -28.18
N GLY A 63 -5.95 0.01 -28.82
CA GLY A 63 -6.18 1.44 -28.91
C GLY A 63 -5.68 2.26 -27.72
N ALA A 64 -5.22 1.64 -26.64
CA ALA A 64 -4.71 2.36 -25.46
C ALA A 64 -3.46 3.18 -25.81
N PHE A 65 -3.39 4.40 -25.28
CA PHE A 65 -2.20 5.24 -25.34
C PHE A 65 -1.97 6.01 -24.06
N ALA A 66 -0.72 6.38 -23.82
CA ALA A 66 -0.36 7.25 -22.70
C ALA A 66 0.90 8.05 -23.03
N HIS A 67 0.96 9.29 -22.55
CA HIS A 67 2.10 10.18 -22.69
C HIS A 67 2.19 11.16 -21.54
N SER A 68 3.42 11.55 -21.18
CA SER A 68 3.66 12.58 -20.17
C SER A 68 4.35 13.79 -20.78
N VAL A 69 3.86 14.98 -20.49
CA VAL A 69 4.45 16.25 -20.90
C VAL A 69 5.04 16.95 -19.68
N LYS A 70 6.34 17.25 -19.73
CA LYS A 70 7.00 18.00 -18.64
C LYS A 70 6.52 19.45 -18.65
N LEU A 71 6.04 19.94 -17.50
CA LEU A 71 5.56 21.30 -17.32
C LEU A 71 6.68 22.23 -16.82
N LYS A 72 6.76 23.43 -17.40
CA LYS A 72 7.55 24.55 -16.89
C LYS A 72 6.70 25.37 -15.93
N VAL A 73 7.31 26.06 -14.98
CA VAL A 73 6.62 27.03 -14.13
C VAL A 73 5.95 28.10 -14.98
N GLY A 74 4.71 28.44 -14.65
CA GLY A 74 3.87 29.35 -15.42
C GLY A 74 3.00 28.59 -16.44
N GLU A 75 2.65 29.25 -17.53
CA GLU A 75 1.75 28.74 -18.56
C GLU A 75 2.41 27.69 -19.44
N ASN A 76 1.66 26.60 -19.72
CA ASN A 76 2.04 25.52 -20.61
C ASN A 76 0.87 25.21 -21.55
N ARG A 77 1.11 25.35 -22.83
CA ARG A 77 0.16 24.99 -23.87
C ARG A 77 0.56 23.66 -24.47
N VAL A 78 -0.34 22.68 -24.41
CA VAL A 78 -0.14 21.33 -24.96
C VAL A 78 -1.12 21.12 -26.10
N VAL A 79 -0.62 20.72 -27.27
CA VAL A 79 -1.42 20.46 -28.48
C VAL A 79 -1.48 18.94 -28.67
N VAL A 80 -2.68 18.38 -28.61
CA VAL A 80 -2.96 17.00 -28.99
C VAL A 80 -3.59 17.00 -30.36
N ARG A 81 -2.96 16.34 -31.31
CA ARG A 81 -3.43 16.26 -32.70
C ARG A 81 -3.59 14.81 -33.11
N SER A 82 -4.73 14.51 -33.69
CA SER A 82 -4.94 13.26 -34.45
C SER A 82 -5.18 13.56 -35.95
N ASN A 83 -5.34 12.51 -36.75
CA ASN A 83 -5.77 12.63 -38.15
C ASN A 83 -7.20 13.16 -38.30
N TYR A 84 -7.99 13.24 -37.19
CA TYR A 84 -9.38 13.71 -37.23
C TYR A 84 -9.58 15.08 -36.60
N ASN A 85 -8.83 15.40 -35.53
CA ASN A 85 -9.03 16.65 -34.79
C ASN A 85 -7.73 17.19 -34.16
N THR A 86 -7.82 18.43 -33.67
CA THR A 86 -6.77 19.07 -32.86
C THR A 86 -7.39 19.66 -31.61
N GLN A 87 -6.87 19.29 -30.43
CA GLN A 87 -7.30 19.84 -29.16
C GLN A 87 -6.12 20.53 -28.45
N ILE A 88 -6.43 21.58 -27.69
CA ILE A 88 -5.45 22.37 -26.95
C ILE A 88 -5.80 22.25 -25.47
N TYR A 89 -4.77 21.99 -24.68
CA TYR A 89 -4.81 21.90 -23.22
C TYR A 89 -3.88 22.97 -22.64
N ASN A 90 -4.34 23.68 -21.63
CA ASN A 90 -3.59 24.75 -20.98
C ASN A 90 -3.39 24.40 -19.51
N PHE A 91 -2.13 24.35 -19.07
CA PHE A 91 -1.77 24.08 -17.69
C PHE A 91 -1.01 25.26 -17.14
N TYR A 92 -1.37 25.69 -15.95
CA TYR A 92 -0.56 26.65 -15.20
C TYR A 92 0.14 25.90 -14.08
N LYS A 93 1.45 25.82 -14.12
CA LYS A 93 2.24 25.17 -13.07
C LYS A 93 2.69 26.22 -12.06
N ASN A 94 2.34 25.98 -10.80
CA ASN A 94 2.82 26.78 -9.69
C ASN A 94 4.34 26.67 -9.53
N ALA A 95 4.98 27.75 -9.10
CA ALA A 95 6.36 27.68 -8.65
C ALA A 95 6.43 26.76 -7.40
N PRO A 96 7.49 25.97 -7.28
CA PRO A 96 7.66 25.16 -6.08
C PRO A 96 7.75 26.08 -4.86
N VAL A 97 6.92 25.81 -3.87
CA VAL A 97 7.02 26.50 -2.58
C VAL A 97 8.33 26.05 -1.95
N LYS A 98 9.25 26.97 -1.70
CA LYS A 98 10.45 26.67 -0.91
C LYS A 98 9.97 26.23 0.48
N ALA A 99 10.22 24.99 0.82
CA ALA A 99 10.01 24.51 2.17
C ALA A 99 10.93 25.33 3.09
N THR A 100 10.37 26.17 3.95
CA THR A 100 11.13 26.83 4.99
C THR A 100 11.58 25.73 5.94
N GLU A 101 12.88 25.61 6.13
CA GLU A 101 13.42 24.64 7.07
C GLU A 101 13.00 25.06 8.48
N ILE A 102 12.10 24.29 9.08
CA ILE A 102 11.65 24.51 10.46
C ILE A 102 12.75 23.95 11.36
N PRO A 103 13.40 24.77 12.20
CA PRO A 103 14.43 24.29 13.13
C PRO A 103 13.78 23.38 14.21
N VAL A 104 14.61 22.58 14.85
CA VAL A 104 14.24 21.90 16.09
C VAL A 104 14.23 22.94 17.20
N THR A 105 13.15 22.98 17.97
CA THR A 105 13.04 23.80 19.18
C THR A 105 13.18 22.89 20.39
N ASP A 106 14.21 23.10 21.19
CA ASP A 106 14.45 22.37 22.44
C ASP A 106 13.63 22.98 23.57
N PHE A 107 13.24 22.14 24.52
CA PHE A 107 12.56 22.55 25.76
C PHE A 107 12.84 21.52 26.87
N ASP A 108 12.54 21.90 28.13
CA ASP A 108 12.65 21.02 29.28
C ASP A 108 11.82 19.77 29.11
N ILE A 109 12.30 18.66 29.65
CA ILE A 109 11.63 17.37 29.55
C ILE A 109 10.20 17.46 30.08
N ARG A 110 9.26 16.99 29.27
CA ARG A 110 7.82 16.91 29.62
C ARG A 110 7.32 15.51 29.35
N THR A 111 6.27 15.17 30.07
CA THR A 111 5.60 13.87 29.88
C THR A 111 4.34 14.05 29.01
N VAL A 112 4.18 13.15 28.07
CA VAL A 112 2.96 13.03 27.25
C VAL A 112 2.49 11.58 27.24
N VAL A 113 1.22 11.36 26.93
CA VAL A 113 0.62 10.02 26.80
C VAL A 113 0.02 9.85 25.42
N VAL A 114 0.19 8.69 24.83
CA VAL A 114 -0.40 8.33 23.54
C VAL A 114 -1.91 8.20 23.68
N ASN A 115 -2.69 8.87 22.83
CA ASN A 115 -4.14 9.01 22.99
C ASN A 115 -4.96 7.99 22.17
N HIS A 116 -4.34 7.21 21.30
CA HIS A 116 -5.00 6.13 20.52
C HIS A 116 -4.04 4.99 20.18
N ASP A 117 -4.57 3.83 19.85
CA ASP A 117 -3.78 2.69 19.41
C ASP A 117 -3.15 2.91 18.02
N ASN A 118 -2.04 2.22 17.77
CA ASN A 118 -1.28 2.29 16.53
C ASN A 118 -0.67 3.67 16.22
N ALA A 119 -0.40 4.50 17.23
CA ALA A 119 0.26 5.79 17.07
C ALA A 119 1.69 5.62 16.52
N PRO A 120 2.04 6.19 15.35
CA PRO A 120 3.33 5.93 14.72
C PRO A 120 4.48 6.65 15.44
N LEU A 121 5.41 5.89 15.98
CA LEU A 121 6.73 6.40 16.39
C LEU A 121 7.68 6.39 15.20
N ARG A 122 8.38 7.51 14.95
CA ARG A 122 9.15 7.74 13.71
C ARG A 122 10.62 8.02 14.00
N SER A 123 11.49 7.67 13.05
CA SER A 123 12.91 8.01 13.10
C SER A 123 13.20 9.46 12.70
N THR A 124 12.30 10.11 11.98
CA THR A 124 12.43 11.50 11.49
C THR A 124 11.11 12.27 11.66
N PRO A 125 11.15 13.62 11.84
CA PRO A 125 9.95 14.46 12.01
C PRO A 125 9.25 14.76 10.68
N ILE A 126 8.92 13.72 9.94
CA ILE A 126 8.25 13.81 8.63
C ILE A 126 7.07 12.84 8.65
N ASP A 127 5.94 13.25 8.11
CA ASP A 127 4.79 12.34 7.94
C ASP A 127 5.03 11.42 6.75
N GLY A 128 5.74 10.32 7.00
CA GLY A 128 6.13 9.32 6.03
C GLY A 128 5.80 7.91 6.51
N GLY A 129 5.68 6.97 5.55
CA GLY A 129 5.42 5.57 5.87
C GLY A 129 6.66 4.80 6.30
N LEU A 130 7.77 4.96 5.59
CA LEU A 130 8.99 4.16 5.78
C LEU A 130 9.86 4.61 6.97
N ASN A 131 9.59 5.76 7.56
CA ASN A 131 10.29 6.23 8.75
C ASN A 131 9.63 5.81 10.08
N ARG A 132 8.60 4.97 10.03
CA ARG A 132 7.95 4.40 11.22
C ARG A 132 8.81 3.29 11.79
N ILE A 133 9.13 3.39 13.08
CA ILE A 133 9.99 2.42 13.81
C ILE A 133 9.21 1.59 14.82
N ALA A 134 8.01 2.04 15.19
CA ALA A 134 7.05 1.30 16.00
C ALA A 134 5.65 1.90 15.80
N HIS A 135 4.64 1.16 16.25
CA HIS A 135 3.25 1.62 16.40
C HIS A 135 2.86 1.44 17.85
N LEU A 136 2.78 2.55 18.57
CA LEU A 136 2.56 2.54 20.01
C LEU A 136 1.10 2.29 20.32
N PHE A 137 0.87 1.67 21.49
CA PHE A 137 -0.45 1.45 22.06
C PHE A 137 -0.93 2.72 22.77
N LYS A 138 -2.24 2.87 22.86
CA LYS A 138 -2.86 3.89 23.70
C LYS A 138 -2.30 3.81 25.14
N ASP A 139 -2.30 4.93 25.84
CA ASP A 139 -1.79 5.10 27.20
C ASP A 139 -0.28 4.83 27.37
N THR A 140 0.47 4.73 26.28
CA THR A 140 1.94 4.68 26.33
C THR A 140 2.49 6.03 26.79
N THR A 141 3.25 6.03 27.88
CA THR A 141 3.90 7.21 28.45
C THR A 141 5.19 7.52 27.73
N LEU A 142 5.38 8.78 27.30
CA LEU A 142 6.57 9.25 26.57
C LEU A 142 7.18 10.47 27.26
N LEU A 143 8.51 10.55 27.28
CA LEU A 143 9.23 11.78 27.61
C LEU A 143 9.58 12.52 26.33
N ILE A 144 9.28 13.81 26.26
CA ILE A 144 9.60 14.68 25.12
C ILE A 144 10.50 15.83 25.56
N ASN A 145 11.46 16.22 24.70
CA ASN A 145 12.44 17.27 25.01
C ASN A 145 12.69 18.24 23.85
N GLY A 146 11.80 18.29 22.89
CA GLY A 146 11.87 19.21 21.77
C GLY A 146 10.76 19.00 20.77
N SER A 147 10.69 19.87 19.78
CA SER A 147 9.71 19.76 18.69
C SER A 147 10.27 20.26 17.36
N LYS A 148 9.73 19.73 16.26
CA LYS A 148 9.95 20.24 14.90
C LYS A 148 8.62 20.18 14.12
N GLY A 149 8.10 21.34 13.75
CA GLY A 149 6.81 21.43 13.09
C GLY A 149 5.69 20.75 13.90
N GLN A 150 5.02 19.78 13.29
CA GLN A 150 3.92 19.03 13.89
C GLN A 150 4.36 17.82 14.73
N PHE A 151 5.65 17.68 15.04
CA PHE A 151 6.17 16.53 15.77
C PHE A 151 6.85 16.94 17.06
N TYR A 152 6.69 16.12 18.10
CA TYR A 152 7.51 16.14 19.30
C TYR A 152 8.71 15.20 19.14
N ARG A 153 9.87 15.62 19.68
CA ARG A 153 11.05 14.75 19.80
C ARG A 153 10.90 13.94 21.08
N VAL A 154 10.80 12.63 20.92
CA VAL A 154 10.69 11.65 22.01
C VAL A 154 12.10 11.24 22.44
N PHE A 155 12.37 11.34 23.73
CA PHE A 155 13.59 10.85 24.35
C PHE A 155 13.42 9.37 24.71
N LEU A 156 14.12 8.49 24.07
CA LEU A 156 14.09 7.05 24.35
C LEU A 156 15.25 6.61 25.26
N ALA A 157 16.46 7.04 24.94
CA ALA A 157 17.67 6.77 25.70
C ALA A 157 18.72 7.84 25.40
N LYS A 158 19.87 7.86 26.12
CA LYS A 158 20.91 8.89 26.05
C LYS A 158 21.25 9.32 24.62
N ASP A 159 21.41 8.37 23.72
CA ASP A 159 21.79 8.65 22.33
C ASP A 159 20.71 8.20 21.33
N LYS A 160 19.49 8.05 21.81
CA LYS A 160 18.38 7.57 20.98
C LYS A 160 17.13 8.42 21.14
N VAL A 161 16.75 9.06 20.05
CA VAL A 161 15.52 9.84 19.95
C VAL A 161 14.60 9.27 18.87
N ALA A 162 13.34 9.59 19.00
CA ALA A 162 12.31 9.32 18.01
C ALA A 162 11.39 10.54 17.88
N TRP A 163 10.36 10.42 17.05
CA TRP A 163 9.43 11.50 16.78
C TRP A 163 7.99 10.97 16.79
N ILE A 164 7.09 11.73 17.42
CA ILE A 164 5.66 11.44 17.43
C ILE A 164 4.88 12.68 17.00
N ALA A 165 3.79 12.50 16.26
CA ALA A 165 2.98 13.64 15.87
C ALA A 165 2.26 14.23 17.10
N LYS A 166 2.18 15.56 17.19
CA LYS A 166 1.55 16.27 18.32
C LYS A 166 0.09 15.88 18.52
N LYS A 167 -0.62 15.56 17.43
CA LYS A 167 -2.01 15.11 17.45
C LYS A 167 -2.23 13.71 18.04
N ASP A 168 -1.16 12.89 18.11
CA ASP A 168 -1.22 11.50 18.55
C ASP A 168 -0.95 11.36 20.07
N VAL A 169 -0.77 12.49 20.78
CA VAL A 169 -0.46 12.52 22.22
C VAL A 169 -1.18 13.63 22.94
N ASP A 170 -1.44 13.42 24.26
CA ASP A 170 -1.95 14.41 25.18
C ASP A 170 -0.88 14.77 26.23
N ASN A 171 -0.85 16.04 26.69
CA ASN A 171 0.02 16.46 27.78
C ASN A 171 -0.51 15.95 29.12
N ILE A 172 0.38 15.45 29.97
CA ILE A 172 0.06 15.08 31.33
C ILE A 172 1.00 15.76 32.32
N GLU A 173 0.49 16.09 33.50
CA GLU A 173 1.28 16.69 34.57
C GLU A 173 2.08 15.60 35.33
N GLY A 174 3.28 15.96 35.75
CA GLY A 174 4.14 15.15 36.60
C GLY A 174 5.10 14.23 35.85
N SER A 175 6.21 13.90 36.50
CA SER A 175 7.15 12.87 36.03
C SER A 175 6.59 11.50 36.38
N GLN A 176 6.54 10.63 35.38
CA GLN A 176 6.02 9.28 35.55
C GLN A 176 7.10 8.25 35.25
N THR A 177 7.83 7.83 36.28
CA THR A 177 8.72 6.67 36.19
C THR A 177 7.93 5.37 36.21
N ALA A 178 8.33 4.40 35.42
CA ALA A 178 7.75 3.05 35.44
C ALA A 178 8.70 2.10 36.14
N SER A 179 8.16 1.21 36.98
CA SER A 179 8.93 0.16 37.62
C SER A 179 8.88 -1.10 36.76
N PHE A 180 10.04 -1.76 36.58
CA PHE A 180 10.09 -3.11 36.04
C PHE A 180 9.48 -4.10 37.05
N ILE A 181 8.64 -5.02 36.58
CA ILE A 181 7.95 -5.99 37.42
C ILE A 181 8.55 -7.38 37.24
N ASN A 182 8.48 -7.93 35.99
CA ASN A 182 9.02 -9.26 35.71
C ASN A 182 9.27 -9.44 34.18
N MET A 183 9.92 -10.56 33.88
CA MET A 183 10.09 -11.06 32.52
C MET A 183 9.99 -12.60 32.54
N ASP A 184 9.24 -13.19 31.59
CA ASP A 184 9.06 -14.64 31.48
C ASP A 184 9.16 -15.09 30.03
N SER A 185 9.49 -16.38 29.82
CA SER A 185 9.61 -16.99 28.50
C SER A 185 9.05 -18.41 28.50
N LYS A 186 8.15 -18.70 27.55
CA LYS A 186 7.57 -20.03 27.34
C LYS A 186 7.77 -20.49 25.92
N LYS A 187 8.34 -21.68 25.75
CA LYS A 187 8.54 -22.29 24.44
C LYS A 187 7.51 -23.38 24.20
N PHE A 188 6.88 -23.35 23.03
CA PHE A 188 5.95 -24.33 22.50
C PHE A 188 6.55 -25.01 21.26
N LYS A 189 5.89 -26.04 20.71
CA LYS A 189 6.39 -26.76 19.54
C LYS A 189 6.65 -25.82 18.35
N ASN A 190 5.69 -24.93 18.03
CA ASN A 190 5.74 -24.05 16.86
C ASN A 190 5.64 -22.55 17.25
N ALA A 191 5.89 -22.22 18.49
CA ALA A 191 5.87 -20.83 18.94
C ALA A 191 6.72 -20.60 20.17
N THR A 192 7.23 -19.38 20.33
CA THR A 192 7.83 -18.88 21.56
C THR A 192 7.06 -17.66 22.01
N ILE A 193 6.68 -17.63 23.29
CA ILE A 193 6.03 -16.50 23.91
C ILE A 193 6.99 -15.93 24.96
N GLN A 194 7.26 -14.63 24.86
CA GLN A 194 7.98 -13.89 25.89
C GLN A 194 7.13 -12.75 26.39
N THR A 195 7.16 -12.53 27.69
CA THR A 195 6.47 -11.41 28.34
C THR A 195 7.45 -10.53 29.08
N ILE A 196 7.17 -9.23 29.12
CA ILE A 196 7.87 -8.27 29.95
C ILE A 196 6.86 -7.28 30.51
N SER A 197 6.91 -7.06 31.82
CA SER A 197 5.88 -6.30 32.55
C SER A 197 6.49 -5.10 33.27
N PHE A 198 5.79 -3.96 33.17
CA PHE A 198 6.09 -2.70 33.84
C PHE A 198 4.82 -2.17 34.52
N SER A 199 4.99 -1.26 35.46
CA SER A 199 3.85 -0.58 36.12
C SER A 199 3.07 0.36 35.17
N LYS A 200 3.56 0.61 33.96
CA LYS A 200 2.94 1.47 32.93
C LYS A 200 3.33 1.04 31.53
N ASN A 201 2.56 1.50 30.53
CA ASN A 201 2.90 1.32 29.12
C ASN A 201 4.07 2.21 28.74
N LEU A 202 5.11 1.65 28.15
CA LEU A 202 6.35 2.30 27.76
C LEU A 202 6.58 2.25 26.24
N PRO A 203 7.38 3.14 25.65
CA PRO A 203 7.73 3.05 24.23
C PRO A 203 8.63 1.84 23.96
N TYR A 204 8.46 1.26 22.77
CA TYR A 204 9.26 0.14 22.31
C TYR A 204 9.73 0.31 20.87
N THR A 205 10.73 -0.47 20.48
CA THR A 205 11.14 -0.66 19.08
C THR A 205 11.45 -2.12 18.81
N LEU A 206 11.37 -2.48 17.53
CA LEU A 206 11.79 -3.78 17.00
C LEU A 206 13.01 -3.61 16.13
N GLU A 207 13.97 -4.52 16.27
CA GLU A 207 15.15 -4.60 15.44
C GLU A 207 15.35 -6.07 15.01
N GLU A 208 15.20 -6.34 13.73
CA GLU A 208 15.45 -7.69 13.19
C GLU A 208 16.90 -7.85 12.80
N LYS A 209 17.52 -8.93 13.30
CA LYS A 209 18.85 -9.42 12.92
C LYS A 209 18.73 -10.75 12.20
N ASP A 210 19.85 -11.31 11.75
CA ASP A 210 19.87 -12.54 10.95
C ASP A 210 19.16 -13.72 11.67
N LYS A 211 19.42 -13.91 12.96
CA LYS A 211 18.95 -15.07 13.74
C LYS A 211 18.01 -14.71 14.89
N GLU A 212 17.76 -13.44 15.13
CA GLU A 212 16.98 -13.00 16.29
C GLU A 212 16.19 -11.72 15.98
N ILE A 213 15.13 -11.53 16.74
CA ILE A 213 14.38 -10.28 16.81
C ILE A 213 14.62 -9.69 18.19
N LEU A 214 15.10 -8.44 18.22
CA LEU A 214 15.27 -7.68 19.44
C LEU A 214 14.04 -6.81 19.68
N PHE A 215 13.27 -7.13 20.69
CA PHE A 215 12.20 -6.27 21.18
C PHE A 215 12.75 -5.44 22.34
N LYS A 216 12.89 -4.13 22.12
CA LYS A 216 13.48 -3.19 23.07
C LYS A 216 12.39 -2.30 23.68
N VAL A 217 12.21 -2.37 24.99
CA VAL A 217 11.34 -1.47 25.76
C VAL A 217 12.21 -0.43 26.45
N TYR A 218 11.87 0.84 26.26
CA TYR A 218 12.60 1.97 26.83
C TYR A 218 11.86 2.50 28.06
N ASN A 219 12.54 2.51 29.18
CA ASN A 219 12.09 3.18 30.40
C ASN A 219 12.93 4.43 30.64
N PRO A 220 12.59 5.57 30.00
CA PRO A 220 13.37 6.77 30.13
C PRO A 220 13.12 7.43 31.51
N GLU A 221 14.18 7.79 32.18
CA GLU A 221 14.18 8.55 33.44
C GLU A 221 14.97 9.83 33.29
N LEU A 222 14.71 10.82 34.16
CA LEU A 222 15.44 12.09 34.12
C LEU A 222 16.93 11.94 34.44
N SER A 223 17.28 10.92 35.24
CA SER A 223 18.65 10.59 35.66
C SER A 223 19.36 9.61 34.72
N GLY A 224 18.65 9.02 33.77
CA GLY A 224 19.17 8.01 32.85
C GLY A 224 18.02 7.20 32.24
N SER A 225 18.36 6.28 31.35
CA SER A 225 17.34 5.41 30.71
C SER A 225 17.76 3.96 30.84
N SER A 226 16.83 3.13 31.27
CA SER A 226 16.97 1.68 31.24
C SER A 226 16.36 1.13 29.94
N VAL A 227 17.11 0.27 29.24
CA VAL A 227 16.62 -0.40 28.03
C VAL A 227 16.55 -1.90 28.31
N TYR A 228 15.36 -2.42 28.27
CA TYR A 228 15.11 -3.84 28.44
C TYR A 228 14.98 -4.51 27.07
N THR A 229 15.72 -5.59 26.86
CA THR A 229 15.74 -6.26 25.56
C THR A 229 15.30 -7.71 25.72
N LEU A 230 14.25 -8.09 24.98
CA LEU A 230 13.90 -9.48 24.74
C LEU A 230 14.58 -9.94 23.44
N ASN A 231 15.33 -11.04 23.51
CA ASN A 231 15.93 -11.69 22.37
C ASN A 231 15.06 -12.89 21.97
N LEU A 232 14.38 -12.79 20.84
CA LEU A 232 13.52 -13.85 20.34
C LEU A 232 14.22 -14.58 19.22
N PRO A 233 14.34 -15.93 19.27
CA PRO A 233 14.86 -16.69 18.15
C PRO A 233 13.99 -16.51 16.93
N LYS A 234 14.60 -16.26 15.78
CA LYS A 234 13.91 -16.04 14.52
C LYS A 234 13.86 -17.32 13.69
N PRO A 235 12.70 -17.98 13.53
CA PRO A 235 12.54 -19.07 12.59
C PRO A 235 12.75 -18.61 11.15
N GLU A 236 12.91 -19.53 10.21
CA GLU A 236 13.10 -19.19 8.80
C GLU A 236 11.85 -18.53 8.20
N LYS A 237 10.69 -19.09 8.50
CA LYS A 237 9.38 -18.57 8.09
C LYS A 237 8.54 -18.35 9.34
N TYR A 238 8.19 -17.11 9.60
CA TYR A 238 7.56 -16.73 10.85
C TYR A 238 6.64 -15.52 10.69
N TYR A 239 5.75 -15.40 11.63
CA TYR A 239 5.00 -14.19 11.92
C TYR A 239 5.01 -13.97 13.44
N TYR A 240 4.73 -12.76 13.88
CA TYR A 240 4.73 -12.47 15.29
C TYR A 240 3.59 -11.54 15.69
N ASN A 241 3.16 -11.63 16.91
CA ASN A 241 2.16 -10.75 17.50
C ASN A 241 2.77 -10.05 18.72
N ILE A 242 2.43 -8.76 18.86
CA ILE A 242 2.76 -7.97 20.03
C ILE A 242 1.43 -7.51 20.61
N ASP A 243 1.19 -7.87 21.85
CA ASP A 243 0.04 -7.43 22.61
C ASP A 243 0.51 -6.67 23.86
N LEU A 244 -0.28 -5.69 24.28
CA LEU A 244 -0.02 -4.90 25.47
C LEU A 244 -1.28 -4.82 26.31
N LYS A 245 -1.19 -5.33 27.55
CA LYS A 245 -2.25 -5.24 28.52
C LYS A 245 -1.68 -4.81 29.87
N GLU A 246 -2.13 -3.65 30.38
CA GLU A 246 -1.76 -3.15 31.72
C GLU A 246 -0.25 -3.17 31.99
N GLY A 247 0.55 -2.60 31.07
CA GLY A 247 2.01 -2.55 31.19
C GLY A 247 2.74 -3.86 30.84
N THR A 248 2.01 -4.94 30.55
CA THR A 248 2.59 -6.23 30.16
C THR A 248 2.58 -6.39 28.66
N TYR A 249 3.78 -6.43 28.08
CA TYR A 249 3.99 -6.79 26.67
C TYR A 249 4.06 -8.30 26.55
N THR A 250 3.25 -8.84 25.65
CA THR A 250 3.30 -10.24 25.24
C THR A 250 3.79 -10.28 23.79
N PHE A 251 4.97 -10.85 23.60
CA PHE A 251 5.53 -11.07 22.27
C PHE A 251 5.43 -12.55 21.93
N LYS A 252 4.64 -12.90 20.91
CA LYS A 252 4.51 -14.27 20.41
C LYS A 252 5.12 -14.35 19.02
N ILE A 253 6.17 -15.14 18.85
CA ILE A 253 6.69 -15.52 17.54
C ILE A 253 6.20 -16.92 17.19
N SER A 254 5.67 -17.12 16.00
CA SER A 254 5.13 -18.39 15.52
C SER A 254 5.79 -18.79 14.21
N GLU A 255 6.09 -20.06 14.06
CA GLU A 255 6.51 -20.63 12.78
C GLU A 255 5.32 -20.72 11.83
N LEU A 256 5.56 -20.43 10.55
CA LEU A 256 4.55 -20.62 9.53
C LEU A 256 4.39 -22.11 9.27
N PRO A 257 3.16 -22.67 9.25
CA PRO A 257 2.96 -24.07 8.88
C PRO A 257 3.49 -24.39 7.49
N SER A 258 3.97 -25.63 7.28
CA SER A 258 4.52 -26.08 5.99
C SER A 258 3.50 -26.77 5.11
N ALA A 259 2.37 -27.21 5.66
CA ALA A 259 1.27 -27.82 4.92
C ALA A 259 0.23 -26.75 4.57
N LEU A 260 -0.19 -26.69 3.31
CA LEU A 260 -1.10 -25.66 2.82
C LEU A 260 -2.48 -25.73 3.50
N GLU A 261 -2.90 -26.92 3.91
CA GLU A 261 -4.16 -27.19 4.61
C GLU A 261 -4.20 -26.58 6.03
N GLU A 262 -3.03 -26.28 6.59
CA GLU A 262 -2.89 -25.62 7.89
C GLU A 262 -2.77 -24.10 7.76
N ILE A 263 -2.77 -23.57 6.51
CA ILE A 263 -2.60 -22.15 6.23
C ILE A 263 -3.95 -21.46 6.05
N THR A 264 -4.17 -20.41 6.81
CA THR A 264 -5.25 -19.46 6.56
C THR A 264 -4.71 -18.29 5.72
N VAL A 265 -5.21 -18.17 4.49
CA VAL A 265 -4.88 -17.10 3.55
C VAL A 265 -6.02 -16.08 3.50
N VAL A 266 -5.74 -14.83 3.83
CA VAL A 266 -6.66 -13.72 3.55
C VAL A 266 -6.35 -13.16 2.19
N VAL A 267 -7.33 -13.21 1.30
CA VAL A 267 -7.30 -12.61 -0.05
C VAL A 267 -8.05 -11.29 -0.02
N ASP A 268 -7.32 -10.21 -0.21
CA ASP A 268 -7.83 -8.85 -0.15
C ASP A 268 -7.96 -8.26 -1.56
N ALA A 269 -9.20 -8.07 -2.01
CA ALA A 269 -9.47 -7.34 -3.24
C ALA A 269 -9.43 -5.83 -2.96
N GLY A 270 -8.36 -5.16 -3.39
CA GLY A 270 -8.17 -3.73 -3.16
C GLY A 270 -9.31 -2.86 -3.66
N HIS A 271 -9.55 -1.71 -3.00
CA HIS A 271 -10.66 -0.79 -3.29
C HIS A 271 -12.04 -1.45 -3.14
N GLY A 272 -13.08 -0.84 -3.75
CA GLY A 272 -14.44 -1.37 -3.74
C GLY A 272 -15.49 -0.27 -3.48
N GLY A 273 -16.72 -0.48 -3.92
CA GLY A 273 -17.80 0.49 -3.77
C GLY A 273 -17.47 1.84 -4.39
N SER A 274 -17.50 2.92 -3.58
CA SER A 274 -17.16 4.28 -4.03
C SER A 274 -15.67 4.47 -4.34
N GLU A 275 -14.80 3.65 -3.76
CA GLU A 275 -13.35 3.70 -3.97
C GLU A 275 -12.99 2.92 -5.24
N LYS A 276 -12.93 3.63 -6.37
CA LYS A 276 -12.72 3.02 -7.69
C LYS A 276 -11.30 2.51 -7.92
N GLY A 277 -10.33 3.03 -7.16
CA GLY A 277 -8.92 2.89 -7.47
C GLY A 277 -8.52 3.66 -8.74
N ALA A 278 -7.47 3.23 -9.38
CA ALA A 278 -7.01 3.83 -10.63
C ALA A 278 -7.99 3.57 -11.80
N ILE A 279 -7.99 4.49 -12.77
CA ILE A 279 -8.75 4.34 -14.01
C ILE A 279 -7.79 4.00 -15.15
N GLY A 280 -8.07 2.92 -15.85
CA GLY A 280 -7.25 2.43 -16.95
C GLY A 280 -7.39 3.24 -18.23
N CYS A 281 -6.49 2.96 -19.19
CA CYS A 281 -6.46 3.64 -20.50
C CYS A 281 -7.78 3.53 -21.29
N LEU A 282 -8.56 2.50 -21.04
CA LEU A 282 -9.84 2.26 -21.71
C LEU A 282 -11.05 2.48 -20.76
N GLY A 283 -10.85 3.18 -19.64
CA GLY A 283 -11.92 3.52 -18.70
C GLY A 283 -12.23 2.47 -17.64
N GLN A 284 -11.46 1.37 -17.55
CA GLN A 284 -11.69 0.34 -16.52
C GLN A 284 -11.39 0.88 -15.13
N GLU A 285 -12.16 0.45 -14.13
CA GLU A 285 -11.92 0.72 -12.73
C GLU A 285 -11.08 -0.41 -12.10
N GLU A 286 -10.03 -0.05 -11.39
CA GLU A 286 -9.11 -1.00 -10.73
C GLU A 286 -9.85 -1.98 -9.81
N LYS A 287 -10.80 -1.50 -9.01
CA LYS A 287 -11.59 -2.32 -8.07
C LYS A 287 -12.24 -3.55 -8.71
N ASN A 288 -12.65 -3.44 -9.99
CA ASN A 288 -13.33 -4.53 -10.70
C ASN A 288 -12.35 -5.61 -11.15
N ILE A 289 -11.15 -5.21 -11.57
CA ILE A 289 -10.09 -6.15 -11.96
C ILE A 289 -9.53 -6.84 -10.71
N ASN A 290 -9.31 -6.08 -9.62
CA ASN A 290 -8.88 -6.64 -8.34
C ASN A 290 -9.84 -7.71 -7.82
N LEU A 291 -11.15 -7.44 -7.87
CA LEU A 291 -12.16 -8.41 -7.43
C LEU A 291 -12.14 -9.68 -8.28
N LYS A 292 -12.04 -9.53 -9.61
CA LYS A 292 -11.96 -10.68 -10.51
C LYS A 292 -10.75 -11.57 -10.22
N ILE A 293 -9.58 -10.96 -10.02
CA ILE A 293 -8.36 -11.71 -9.67
C ILE A 293 -8.50 -12.37 -8.29
N ALA A 294 -9.07 -11.67 -7.31
CA ALA A 294 -9.23 -12.18 -5.96
C ALA A 294 -10.18 -13.38 -5.89
N LEU A 295 -11.27 -13.36 -6.64
CA LEU A 295 -12.20 -14.48 -6.74
C LEU A 295 -11.53 -15.72 -7.36
N GLU A 296 -10.81 -15.55 -8.47
CA GLU A 296 -10.03 -16.63 -9.11
C GLU A 296 -8.96 -17.20 -8.18
N LEU A 297 -8.28 -16.34 -7.41
CA LEU A 297 -7.28 -16.77 -6.44
C LEU A 297 -7.91 -17.55 -5.29
N ALA A 298 -9.02 -17.06 -4.76
CA ALA A 298 -9.73 -17.73 -3.66
C ALA A 298 -10.19 -19.12 -4.07
N GLU A 299 -10.77 -19.29 -5.25
CA GLU A 299 -11.19 -20.59 -5.77
C GLU A 299 -9.99 -21.53 -5.99
N THR A 300 -8.91 -21.01 -6.59
CA THR A 300 -7.67 -21.78 -6.79
C THR A 300 -7.11 -22.29 -5.47
N LEU A 301 -6.98 -21.42 -4.45
CA LEU A 301 -6.42 -21.79 -3.15
C LEU A 301 -7.32 -22.78 -2.37
N LYS A 302 -8.65 -22.62 -2.44
CA LYS A 302 -9.61 -23.58 -1.85
C LYS A 302 -9.47 -24.95 -2.49
N THR A 303 -9.36 -25.00 -3.81
CA THR A 303 -9.14 -26.27 -4.55
C THR A 303 -7.84 -26.95 -4.15
N LEU A 304 -6.82 -26.18 -3.78
CA LEU A 304 -5.52 -26.66 -3.30
C LEU A 304 -5.50 -27.01 -1.80
N GLY A 305 -6.61 -26.84 -1.09
CA GLY A 305 -6.79 -27.22 0.32
C GLY A 305 -6.55 -26.14 1.35
N ALA A 306 -6.17 -24.92 0.95
CA ALA A 306 -5.97 -23.82 1.88
C ALA A 306 -7.29 -23.33 2.52
N ASN A 307 -7.22 -22.85 3.76
CA ASN A 307 -8.33 -22.12 4.35
C ASN A 307 -8.31 -20.68 3.85
N VAL A 308 -9.36 -20.26 3.13
CA VAL A 308 -9.39 -18.94 2.44
C VAL A 308 -10.49 -18.06 2.97
N ILE A 309 -10.11 -16.86 3.38
CA ILE A 309 -11.01 -15.78 3.80
C ILE A 309 -10.85 -14.61 2.82
N MET A 310 -11.96 -14.06 2.33
CA MET A 310 -11.94 -12.87 1.47
C MET A 310 -12.34 -11.63 2.25
N THR A 311 -11.72 -10.49 1.96
CA THR A 311 -12.13 -9.20 2.56
C THR A 311 -13.43 -8.68 1.92
N ARG A 312 -13.68 -9.01 0.67
CA ARG A 312 -14.94 -8.79 -0.06
C ARG A 312 -15.09 -9.78 -1.21
N GLU A 313 -16.33 -10.17 -1.48
CA GLU A 313 -16.70 -11.08 -2.58
C GLU A 313 -17.57 -10.39 -3.64
N CYS A 314 -17.93 -9.13 -3.41
CA CYS A 314 -18.72 -8.29 -4.32
C CYS A 314 -18.18 -6.85 -4.33
N ASP A 315 -18.81 -5.97 -5.14
CA ASP A 315 -18.44 -4.55 -5.15
C ASP A 315 -19.03 -3.84 -3.92
N GLY A 316 -18.25 -3.75 -2.85
CA GLY A 316 -18.60 -3.12 -1.58
C GLY A 316 -17.44 -2.35 -0.99
N ASN A 317 -17.74 -1.34 -0.18
CA ASN A 317 -16.72 -0.60 0.58
C ASN A 317 -16.24 -1.45 1.77
N VAL A 318 -14.93 -1.65 1.87
CA VAL A 318 -14.28 -2.24 3.04
C VAL A 318 -13.15 -1.31 3.45
N SER A 319 -13.22 -0.77 4.67
CA SER A 319 -12.20 0.16 5.15
C SER A 319 -10.84 -0.54 5.34
N LEU A 320 -9.75 0.22 5.33
CA LEU A 320 -8.41 -0.34 5.57
C LEU A 320 -8.30 -1.03 6.94
N ASN A 321 -9.00 -0.50 7.95
CA ASN A 321 -9.03 -1.11 9.28
C ASN A 321 -9.82 -2.42 9.28
N ASP A 322 -10.98 -2.48 8.61
CA ASP A 322 -11.79 -3.69 8.54
C ASP A 322 -11.02 -4.82 7.84
N ARG A 323 -10.25 -4.54 6.79
CA ARG A 323 -9.39 -5.53 6.12
C ARG A 323 -8.38 -6.16 7.09
N VAL A 324 -7.75 -5.34 7.91
CA VAL A 324 -6.81 -5.79 8.96
C VAL A 324 -7.53 -6.60 10.05
N GLU A 325 -8.69 -6.13 10.50
CA GLU A 325 -9.47 -6.82 11.53
C GLU A 325 -10.05 -8.17 11.05
N ILE A 326 -10.42 -8.28 9.76
CA ILE A 326 -10.79 -9.57 9.15
C ILE A 326 -9.62 -10.55 9.26
N ALA A 327 -8.41 -10.11 8.93
CA ALA A 327 -7.23 -10.98 9.02
C ALA A 327 -6.92 -11.40 10.47
N LYS A 328 -7.00 -10.48 11.42
CA LYS A 328 -6.76 -10.77 12.84
C LYS A 328 -7.80 -11.74 13.43
N LYS A 329 -9.10 -11.50 13.17
CA LYS A 329 -10.21 -12.33 13.68
C LYS A 329 -10.17 -13.76 13.17
N ASN A 330 -9.56 -13.99 12.03
CA ASN A 330 -9.44 -15.31 11.41
C ASN A 330 -8.04 -15.92 11.58
N ASP A 331 -7.20 -15.38 12.46
CA ASP A 331 -5.83 -15.87 12.72
C ASP A 331 -5.04 -16.12 11.43
N ALA A 332 -5.10 -15.16 10.50
CA ALA A 332 -4.45 -15.27 9.20
C ALA A 332 -2.95 -15.56 9.34
N ASN A 333 -2.45 -16.52 8.58
CA ASN A 333 -1.02 -16.79 8.42
C ASN A 333 -0.42 -15.94 7.30
N ILE A 334 -1.18 -15.79 6.20
CA ILE A 334 -0.77 -15.08 4.99
C ILE A 334 -1.87 -14.05 4.63
N PHE A 335 -1.43 -12.85 4.24
CA PHE A 335 -2.31 -11.80 3.71
C PHE A 335 -1.82 -11.35 2.34
N VAL A 336 -2.68 -11.44 1.33
CA VAL A 336 -2.38 -11.01 -0.04
C VAL A 336 -3.38 -9.96 -0.47
N SER A 337 -2.93 -8.70 -0.57
CA SER A 337 -3.72 -7.61 -1.15
C SER A 337 -3.45 -7.51 -2.65
N ILE A 338 -4.50 -7.38 -3.45
CA ILE A 338 -4.44 -7.38 -4.91
C ILE A 338 -4.83 -6.00 -5.43
N HIS A 339 -3.93 -5.42 -6.24
CA HIS A 339 -4.02 -4.09 -6.81
C HIS A 339 -3.49 -4.04 -8.25
N LEU A 340 -3.78 -2.95 -8.95
CA LEU A 340 -3.10 -2.54 -10.17
C LEU A 340 -2.55 -1.12 -10.00
N ASN A 341 -1.27 -0.99 -10.24
CA ASN A 341 -0.53 0.25 -10.08
C ASN A 341 -1.00 1.35 -11.05
N SER A 342 -0.71 2.58 -10.72
CA SER A 342 -0.93 3.71 -11.63
C SER A 342 0.22 4.72 -11.55
N ILE A 343 0.31 5.57 -12.56
CA ILE A 343 1.23 6.68 -12.52
C ILE A 343 0.61 7.77 -11.66
N GLY A 344 1.21 8.03 -10.51
CA GLY A 344 0.88 9.16 -9.65
C GLY A 344 1.65 10.43 -10.04
N ASP A 345 1.62 11.45 -9.19
CA ASP A 345 2.29 12.75 -9.40
C ASP A 345 3.84 12.72 -9.38
N ILE A 346 4.42 11.54 -9.27
CA ILE A 346 5.88 11.36 -9.27
C ILE A 346 6.37 11.39 -10.72
N PRO A 347 7.56 11.97 -11.01
CA PRO A 347 8.13 11.99 -12.35
C PRO A 347 8.53 10.59 -12.80
N MET A 348 7.57 9.82 -13.27
CA MET A 348 7.75 8.47 -13.76
C MET A 348 7.68 8.45 -15.27
N ASN A 349 8.55 7.69 -15.90
CA ASN A 349 8.47 7.47 -17.33
C ASN A 349 7.32 6.51 -17.63
N ILE A 350 6.22 7.06 -18.17
CA ILE A 350 4.98 6.32 -18.43
C ILE A 350 5.17 5.05 -19.27
N HIS A 351 6.22 5.00 -20.09
CA HIS A 351 6.54 3.82 -20.91
C HIS A 351 7.45 2.82 -20.21
N LYS A 352 8.26 3.27 -19.23
CA LYS A 352 9.18 2.42 -18.48
C LYS A 352 8.50 1.73 -17.29
N ASN A 353 7.53 2.39 -16.68
CA ASN A 353 6.81 1.86 -15.52
C ASN A 353 5.67 0.97 -15.97
N ARG A 354 5.91 -0.32 -15.96
CA ARG A 354 4.97 -1.35 -16.34
C ARG A 354 5.33 -2.68 -15.70
N GLY A 355 4.36 -3.56 -15.63
CA GLY A 355 4.54 -4.92 -15.17
C GLY A 355 4.16 -5.12 -13.71
N THR A 356 4.58 -6.25 -13.15
CA THR A 356 4.25 -6.65 -11.79
C THR A 356 5.29 -6.16 -10.80
N SER A 357 4.84 -5.51 -9.71
CA SER A 357 5.65 -5.30 -8.52
C SER A 357 4.93 -5.82 -7.27
N VAL A 358 5.70 -6.26 -6.28
CA VAL A 358 5.15 -6.72 -5.00
C VAL A 358 5.73 -5.90 -3.87
N TYR A 359 4.85 -5.38 -3.03
CA TYR A 359 5.21 -4.56 -1.88
C TYR A 359 5.14 -5.37 -0.60
N TYR A 360 6.11 -5.16 0.26
CA TYR A 360 6.13 -5.64 1.64
C TYR A 360 6.50 -4.50 2.60
N PHE A 361 6.20 -4.65 3.87
CA PHE A 361 6.63 -3.73 4.92
C PHE A 361 7.53 -4.43 5.94
N ASN A 362 7.09 -5.55 6.49
CA ASN A 362 7.85 -6.29 7.49
C ASN A 362 8.90 -7.20 6.84
N PRO A 363 10.12 -7.29 7.39
CA PRO A 363 11.21 -8.11 6.82
C PRO A 363 10.85 -9.58 6.61
N ASN A 364 10.01 -10.18 7.47
CA ASN A 364 9.53 -11.55 7.35
C ASN A 364 8.74 -11.82 6.05
N SER A 365 8.19 -10.77 5.44
CA SER A 365 7.40 -10.87 4.20
C SER A 365 8.25 -10.73 2.93
N LYS A 366 9.53 -10.33 3.05
CA LYS A 366 10.40 -10.03 1.90
C LYS A 366 10.56 -11.23 0.97
N LYS A 367 10.91 -12.41 1.54
CA LYS A 367 11.10 -13.64 0.76
C LYS A 367 9.83 -14.06 0.04
N PHE A 368 8.70 -13.95 0.72
CA PHE A 368 7.39 -14.22 0.13
C PHE A 368 7.10 -13.27 -1.05
N ALA A 369 7.35 -11.97 -0.89
CA ALA A 369 7.20 -10.99 -1.95
C ALA A 369 8.07 -11.31 -3.19
N GLU A 370 9.33 -11.75 -2.99
CA GLU A 370 10.26 -12.13 -4.06
C GLU A 370 9.76 -13.33 -4.88
N VAL A 371 9.25 -14.35 -4.20
CA VAL A 371 8.71 -15.56 -4.83
C VAL A 371 7.44 -15.24 -5.59
N VAL A 372 6.51 -14.51 -5.00
CA VAL A 372 5.23 -14.14 -5.65
C VAL A 372 5.47 -13.22 -6.85
N GLU A 373 6.34 -12.21 -6.75
CA GLU A 373 6.65 -11.31 -7.87
C GLU A 373 7.15 -12.08 -9.08
N LYS A 374 8.10 -13.01 -8.87
CA LYS A 374 8.64 -13.86 -9.92
C LYS A 374 7.58 -14.76 -10.54
N SER A 375 6.75 -15.39 -9.73
CA SER A 375 5.72 -16.33 -10.18
C SER A 375 4.59 -15.61 -10.93
N VAL A 376 4.09 -14.49 -10.42
CA VAL A 376 3.05 -13.68 -11.08
C VAL A 376 3.53 -13.16 -12.42
N SER A 377 4.72 -12.57 -12.48
CA SER A 377 5.28 -12.03 -13.72
C SER A 377 5.41 -13.12 -14.79
N LYS A 378 5.85 -14.32 -14.41
CA LYS A 378 5.96 -15.49 -15.32
C LYS A 378 4.60 -15.94 -15.83
N ASN A 379 3.62 -16.16 -14.94
CA ASN A 379 2.31 -16.70 -15.31
C ASN A 379 1.46 -15.70 -16.11
N ALA A 380 1.45 -14.44 -15.69
CA ALA A 380 0.68 -13.37 -16.33
C ALA A 380 1.35 -12.80 -17.60
N GLY A 381 2.62 -13.13 -17.84
CA GLY A 381 3.39 -12.59 -18.97
C GLY A 381 3.69 -11.07 -18.82
N THR A 382 3.68 -10.57 -17.61
CA THR A 382 4.01 -9.17 -17.30
C THR A 382 5.51 -8.99 -17.16
N ARG A 383 5.99 -7.77 -17.38
CA ARG A 383 7.38 -7.42 -17.05
C ARG A 383 7.56 -7.47 -15.53
N ARG A 384 8.73 -7.87 -15.07
CA ARG A 384 9.13 -7.74 -13.67
C ARG A 384 9.45 -6.28 -13.34
N ASP A 385 8.70 -5.68 -12.41
CA ASP A 385 8.96 -4.33 -11.88
C ASP A 385 9.54 -4.38 -10.46
N GLY A 386 9.75 -5.60 -9.94
CA GLY A 386 10.54 -5.91 -8.77
C GLY A 386 9.78 -5.84 -7.44
N VAL A 387 10.53 -6.12 -6.38
CA VAL A 387 10.04 -6.10 -5.00
C VAL A 387 10.39 -4.77 -4.35
N LYS A 388 9.43 -4.16 -3.65
CA LYS A 388 9.54 -2.81 -3.11
C LYS A 388 9.05 -2.76 -1.65
N THR A 389 9.56 -1.81 -0.90
CA THR A 389 9.09 -1.54 0.47
C THR A 389 8.12 -0.37 0.47
N ALA A 390 6.96 -0.56 1.14
CA ALA A 390 6.02 0.52 1.40
C ALA A 390 5.24 0.26 2.69
N SER A 391 4.80 1.34 3.35
CA SER A 391 4.00 1.24 4.59
C SER A 391 2.51 1.35 4.28
N PHE A 392 1.99 0.39 3.49
CA PHE A 392 0.54 0.30 3.29
C PHE A 392 -0.16 -0.28 4.52
N ALA A 393 -1.34 0.22 4.84
CA ALA A 393 -2.05 -0.12 6.08
C ALA A 393 -2.23 -1.62 6.27
N VAL A 394 -2.61 -2.33 5.21
CA VAL A 394 -2.93 -3.75 5.22
C VAL A 394 -1.73 -4.70 5.30
N ILE A 395 -0.51 -4.23 5.03
CA ILE A 395 0.71 -5.05 5.13
C ILE A 395 1.64 -4.60 6.26
N ARG A 396 1.22 -3.64 7.10
CA ARG A 396 1.94 -3.20 8.31
C ARG A 396 1.84 -4.16 9.49
N PRO A 397 0.69 -4.83 9.73
CA PRO A 397 0.58 -5.74 10.86
C PRO A 397 1.65 -6.83 10.84
N TYR A 398 2.03 -7.27 12.03
CA TYR A 398 3.08 -8.29 12.22
C TYR A 398 2.51 -9.70 12.38
N ASN A 399 1.21 -9.81 12.62
CA ASN A 399 0.53 -11.05 12.96
C ASN A 399 0.22 -11.96 11.76
N TYR A 400 0.72 -11.62 10.59
CA TYR A 400 0.71 -12.42 9.38
C TYR A 400 1.88 -12.06 8.46
N VAL A 401 2.21 -12.93 7.53
CA VAL A 401 3.11 -12.62 6.40
C VAL A 401 2.29 -11.89 5.34
N GLY A 402 2.53 -10.59 5.17
CA GLY A 402 1.66 -9.71 4.36
C GLY A 402 2.36 -9.10 3.16
N ILE A 403 1.74 -9.19 1.99
CA ILE A 403 2.18 -8.55 0.74
C ILE A 403 1.04 -7.82 0.04
N LEU A 404 1.39 -6.81 -0.77
CA LEU A 404 0.50 -6.16 -1.70
C LEU A 404 1.06 -6.34 -3.12
N VAL A 405 0.26 -6.94 -3.99
CA VAL A 405 0.64 -7.30 -5.36
C VAL A 405 0.04 -6.27 -6.32
N GLU A 406 0.89 -5.47 -6.93
CA GLU A 406 0.55 -4.58 -8.04
C GLU A 406 0.76 -5.36 -9.34
N THR A 407 -0.32 -5.92 -9.86
CA THR A 407 -0.27 -6.95 -10.92
C THR A 407 0.13 -6.41 -12.28
N ALA A 408 -0.20 -5.13 -12.57
CA ALA A 408 0.11 -4.40 -13.80
C ALA A 408 -0.07 -2.90 -13.55
N TYR A 409 0.22 -2.05 -14.54
CA TYR A 409 -0.06 -0.61 -14.46
C TYR A 409 -1.31 -0.25 -15.28
N MET A 410 -2.36 0.25 -14.60
CA MET A 410 -3.61 0.69 -15.22
C MET A 410 -3.40 1.72 -16.32
N THR A 411 -2.43 2.61 -16.15
CA THR A 411 -2.13 3.72 -17.05
C THR A 411 -1.06 3.39 -18.11
N ASN A 412 -0.57 2.14 -18.16
CA ASN A 412 0.41 1.74 -19.17
C ASN A 412 -0.28 1.05 -20.37
N PRO A 413 -0.08 1.53 -21.61
CA PRO A 413 -0.71 0.96 -22.81
C PRO A 413 -0.36 -0.51 -23.07
N CYS A 414 0.88 -0.92 -22.79
CA CYS A 414 1.29 -2.32 -22.98
C CYS A 414 0.64 -3.24 -21.95
N ASP A 415 0.59 -2.81 -20.69
CA ASP A 415 -0.08 -3.56 -19.61
C ASP A 415 -1.59 -3.59 -19.83
N SER A 416 -2.15 -2.53 -20.45
CA SER A 416 -3.57 -2.47 -20.82
C SER A 416 -3.99 -3.62 -21.74
N VAL A 417 -3.12 -4.04 -22.63
CA VAL A 417 -3.39 -5.21 -23.50
C VAL A 417 -3.51 -6.48 -22.67
N LEU A 418 -2.66 -6.63 -21.65
CA LEU A 418 -2.62 -7.82 -20.81
C LEU A 418 -3.83 -7.87 -19.86
N TYR A 419 -4.07 -6.82 -19.05
CA TYR A 419 -5.12 -6.86 -18.04
C TYR A 419 -6.55 -6.80 -18.62
N ASN A 420 -6.71 -6.45 -19.90
CA ASN A 420 -7.98 -6.56 -20.61
C ASN A 420 -8.20 -7.93 -21.28
N SER A 421 -7.22 -8.84 -21.24
CA SER A 421 -7.43 -10.19 -21.75
C SER A 421 -8.28 -11.03 -20.79
N GLU A 422 -9.15 -11.90 -21.32
CA GLU A 422 -10.03 -12.75 -20.52
C GLU A 422 -9.27 -13.63 -19.54
N SER A 423 -8.08 -14.10 -19.94
CA SER A 423 -7.26 -15.02 -19.14
C SER A 423 -6.38 -14.33 -18.09
N PHE A 424 -6.33 -12.99 -18.02
CA PHE A 424 -5.39 -12.27 -17.15
C PHE A 424 -5.64 -12.60 -15.67
N ALA A 425 -6.90 -12.54 -15.23
CA ALA A 425 -7.24 -12.80 -13.83
C ALA A 425 -6.82 -14.20 -13.39
N ALA A 426 -7.15 -15.23 -14.17
CA ALA A 426 -6.77 -16.60 -13.87
C ALA A 426 -5.25 -16.81 -13.88
N LYS A 427 -4.52 -16.18 -14.81
CA LYS A 427 -3.05 -16.26 -14.86
C LYS A 427 -2.38 -15.58 -13.66
N VAL A 428 -2.87 -14.42 -13.22
CA VAL A 428 -2.37 -13.75 -12.03
C VAL A 428 -2.69 -14.57 -10.78
N ALA A 429 -3.92 -15.05 -10.64
CA ALA A 429 -4.36 -15.91 -9.55
C ALA A 429 -3.47 -17.17 -9.43
N LYS A 430 -3.26 -17.86 -10.56
CA LYS A 430 -2.34 -19.00 -10.62
C LYS A 430 -0.92 -18.59 -10.18
N GLY A 431 -0.40 -17.45 -10.65
CA GLY A 431 0.92 -16.97 -10.27
C GLY A 431 1.06 -16.70 -8.77
N ILE A 432 0.03 -16.12 -8.14
CA ILE A 432 0.03 -15.91 -6.69
C ILE A 432 -0.06 -17.25 -5.95
N ALA A 433 -0.93 -18.16 -6.37
CA ALA A 433 -1.07 -19.49 -5.76
C ALA A 433 0.22 -20.30 -5.85
N ASP A 434 0.85 -20.37 -7.04
CA ASP A 434 2.14 -21.02 -7.24
C ASP A 434 3.23 -20.41 -6.32
N GLY A 435 3.22 -19.09 -6.15
CA GLY A 435 4.13 -18.37 -5.25
C GLY A 435 3.89 -18.71 -3.76
N ILE A 436 2.63 -18.85 -3.33
CA ILE A 436 2.28 -19.29 -1.98
C ILE A 436 2.78 -20.72 -1.75
N ILE A 437 2.51 -21.65 -2.68
CA ILE A 437 2.96 -23.05 -2.60
C ILE A 437 4.49 -23.12 -2.53
N GLU A 438 5.20 -22.39 -3.41
CA GLU A 438 6.66 -22.34 -3.40
C GLU A 438 7.18 -21.80 -2.07
N TYR A 439 6.57 -20.75 -1.51
CA TYR A 439 6.98 -20.15 -0.25
C TYR A 439 6.71 -21.08 0.94
N VAL A 440 5.52 -21.70 1.01
CA VAL A 440 5.13 -22.59 2.11
C VAL A 440 5.89 -23.91 2.04
N GLY A 441 5.98 -24.52 0.88
CA GLY A 441 6.52 -25.89 0.68
C GLY A 441 8.05 -26.01 0.60
N ASN A 442 8.79 -24.90 0.43
CA ASN A 442 10.26 -24.96 0.41
C ASN A 442 10.81 -25.09 1.84
N GLN A 443 11.00 -26.32 2.32
CA GLN A 443 11.86 -26.72 3.45
C GLN A 443 13.08 -27.45 2.94
#